data_d15ecea1ecf901572dbe7bb9c7ce04e0
#
_entry.id   d15ecea1ecf901572dbe7bb9c7ce04e0
#
_cell.length_a   1.000
_cell.length_b   1.000
_cell.length_c   1.000
_cell.angle_alpha   90.00
_cell.angle_beta   90.00
_cell.angle_gamma   90.00
#
_symmetry.space_group_name_H-M   'P 1'
#
loop_
_entity.id
_entity.type
_entity.pdbx_description
1 polymer ?
#
loop_
_entity_poly.entity_id
_entity_poly.type
_entity_poly.pdbx_seq_one_letter_code
_entity_poly.pdbx_strand_id
1 'polypeptide(L)'
;VVAFNSNILPDQQLPEAYQQIGWQLAVSYGEAFAPESGCFDALEALVNGSPDHYVGFLTYDLKNELEALHSAHADGIGFAPMLFFRPQLLISCHEGELILERDELSFAAILPSILAAPLTEASVLPQLQFRRQVSDAKYLRTVDAIRQHITEGTVYELNYCMEWHAKAPELDLLSTYRRLNKNTKAPFSVYLKAQDRYLLSASPERFLRKTGQELLSQPIKGTIGRAELPADDKKRMQQLASDEKERAENVMIVDLVRNDLSRSCMAGSVEVPNLMQVYTFRTVHQMISTVKGQLLPDQSAVQAIRHAFPMGSMTGAPKIKAMEIIEALESSKRGLYSGAV
;
A
#
# COMPACT_ATOMS: atom_id res chain seq x y z
N VAL A 1 -5.10 14.21 8.88
CA VAL A 1 -6.37 13.49 8.57
C VAL A 1 -6.04 12.33 7.66
N VAL A 2 -6.53 11.15 8.01
CA VAL A 2 -6.45 9.97 7.14
C VAL A 2 -7.84 9.34 7.05
N ALA A 3 -8.27 9.03 5.83
CA ALA A 3 -9.47 8.25 5.58
C ALA A 3 -9.11 7.00 4.77
N PHE A 4 -9.50 5.85 5.30
CA PHE A 4 -9.37 4.55 4.65
C PHE A 4 -10.72 4.11 4.11
N ASN A 5 -10.73 3.44 2.97
CA ASN A 5 -11.96 2.88 2.40
C ASN A 5 -11.69 1.51 1.79
N SER A 6 -12.38 0.49 2.28
CA SER A 6 -12.20 -0.88 1.78
C SER A 6 -12.95 -1.15 0.48
N ASN A 7 -14.00 -0.38 0.18
CA ASN A 7 -14.82 -0.55 -1.04
C ASN A 7 -15.34 -1.98 -1.30
N ILE A 8 -15.38 -2.82 -0.29
CA ILE A 8 -15.82 -4.20 -0.41
C ILE A 8 -17.33 -4.26 -0.39
N LEU A 9 -17.93 -4.99 -1.32
CA LEU A 9 -19.35 -5.26 -1.37
C LEU A 9 -19.67 -6.57 -0.63
N PRO A 10 -20.82 -6.68 0.05
CA PRO A 10 -21.16 -7.85 0.87
C PRO A 10 -21.21 -9.18 0.09
N ASP A 11 -21.45 -9.13 -1.22
CA ASP A 11 -21.57 -10.27 -2.12
C ASP A 11 -20.24 -10.65 -2.82
N GLN A 12 -19.17 -9.91 -2.58
CA GLN A 12 -17.87 -10.24 -3.15
C GLN A 12 -17.21 -11.40 -2.42
N GLN A 13 -16.90 -12.46 -3.18
CA GLN A 13 -16.07 -13.57 -2.70
C GLN A 13 -14.60 -13.12 -2.68
N LEU A 14 -14.20 -12.42 -1.63
CA LEU A 14 -12.83 -12.01 -1.37
C LEU A 14 -12.25 -12.84 -0.23
N PRO A 15 -10.91 -12.90 -0.09
CA PRO A 15 -10.32 -13.52 1.08
C PRO A 15 -10.90 -12.93 2.36
N GLU A 16 -11.19 -13.75 3.37
CA GLU A 16 -11.78 -13.34 4.66
C GLU A 16 -11.07 -12.12 5.27
N ALA A 17 -9.76 -12.05 5.09
CA ALA A 17 -8.95 -10.94 5.54
C ALA A 17 -9.31 -9.57 4.95
N TYR A 18 -10.02 -9.51 3.83
CA TYR A 18 -10.45 -8.26 3.19
C TYR A 18 -11.77 -7.72 3.75
N GLN A 19 -12.52 -8.49 4.53
CA GLN A 19 -13.93 -8.23 4.84
C GLN A 19 -14.18 -7.31 6.05
N GLN A 20 -13.20 -6.65 6.63
CA GLN A 20 -13.31 -6.17 8.00
C GLN A 20 -13.77 -4.72 8.23
N ILE A 21 -13.72 -3.79 7.29
CA ILE A 21 -14.10 -2.38 7.56
C ILE A 21 -14.66 -1.73 6.29
N GLY A 22 -15.81 -1.03 6.39
CA GLY A 22 -16.35 -0.25 5.29
C GLY A 22 -15.46 0.96 5.00
N TRP A 23 -15.32 1.85 6.00
CA TRP A 23 -14.36 2.96 5.96
C TRP A 23 -13.99 3.40 7.38
N GLN A 24 -12.86 4.07 7.50
CA GLN A 24 -12.38 4.64 8.77
C GLN A 24 -11.87 6.06 8.53
N LEU A 25 -12.13 6.96 9.45
CA LEU A 25 -11.65 8.34 9.46
C LEU A 25 -10.89 8.62 10.75
N ALA A 26 -9.62 9.00 10.64
CA ALA A 26 -8.76 9.41 11.72
C ALA A 26 -8.39 10.89 11.58
N VAL A 27 -8.63 11.68 12.61
CA VAL A 27 -8.32 13.11 12.63
C VAL A 27 -7.50 13.44 13.88
N SER A 28 -6.48 14.27 13.72
CA SER A 28 -5.75 14.91 14.82
C SER A 28 -5.32 16.31 14.39
N TYR A 29 -5.34 17.24 15.33
CA TYR A 29 -4.74 18.58 15.23
C TYR A 29 -3.48 18.69 16.09
N GLY A 30 -3.13 17.63 16.83
CA GLY A 30 -1.90 17.55 17.62
C GLY A 30 -0.67 17.30 16.76
N GLU A 31 0.47 17.31 17.43
CA GLU A 31 1.75 17.01 16.79
C GLU A 31 1.79 15.57 16.28
N ALA A 32 2.38 15.40 15.11
CA ALA A 32 2.67 14.09 14.56
C ALA A 32 4.09 13.66 14.97
N PHE A 33 4.24 12.39 15.24
CA PHE A 33 5.53 11.76 15.48
C PHE A 33 6.20 11.49 14.13
N ALA A 34 7.26 12.21 13.81
CA ALA A 34 7.92 12.14 12.51
C ALA A 34 9.46 12.27 12.70
N PRO A 35 10.14 11.20 13.17
CA PRO A 35 11.59 11.19 13.29
C PRO A 35 12.25 11.24 11.91
N GLU A 36 13.40 11.90 11.83
CA GLU A 36 14.17 12.01 10.57
C GLU A 36 15.15 10.84 10.36
N SER A 37 15.46 10.09 11.42
CA SER A 37 16.35 8.93 11.39
C SER A 37 16.05 7.99 12.55
N GLY A 38 16.52 6.73 12.46
CA GLY A 38 16.24 5.71 13.48
C GLY A 38 14.74 5.44 13.60
N CYS A 39 14.02 5.54 12.50
CA CYS A 39 12.56 5.58 12.45
C CYS A 39 11.92 4.33 13.06
N PHE A 40 12.45 3.15 12.77
CA PHE A 40 11.91 1.90 13.31
C PHE A 40 12.11 1.77 14.81
N ASP A 41 13.28 2.17 15.33
CA ASP A 41 13.56 2.11 16.77
C ASP A 41 12.73 3.17 17.52
N ALA A 42 12.55 4.34 16.92
CA ALA A 42 11.70 5.40 17.45
C ALA A 42 10.20 4.98 17.45
N LEU A 43 9.71 4.31 16.41
CA LEU A 43 8.35 3.77 16.35
C LEU A 43 8.14 2.66 17.39
N GLU A 44 9.12 1.79 17.56
CA GLU A 44 9.09 0.75 18.59
C GLU A 44 8.98 1.36 19.99
N ALA A 45 9.78 2.39 20.26
CA ALA A 45 9.74 3.11 21.55
C ALA A 45 8.40 3.83 21.76
N LEU A 46 7.82 4.43 20.72
CA LEU A 46 6.52 5.09 20.78
C LEU A 46 5.42 4.07 21.14
N VAL A 47 5.34 2.96 20.44
CA VAL A 47 4.29 1.95 20.62
C VAL A 47 4.41 1.26 21.97
N ASN A 48 5.63 0.96 22.44
CA ASN A 48 5.88 0.35 23.73
C ASN A 48 5.66 1.30 24.92
N GLY A 49 6.02 2.57 24.73
CA GLY A 49 5.88 3.59 25.78
C GLY A 49 4.45 4.10 25.96
N SER A 50 3.65 4.07 24.94
CA SER A 50 2.25 4.50 24.94
C SER A 50 1.41 3.61 24.03
N PRO A 51 0.99 2.43 24.49
CA PRO A 51 0.14 1.55 23.71
C PRO A 51 -1.20 2.22 23.40
N ASP A 52 -1.42 2.55 22.14
CA ASP A 52 -2.63 3.23 21.69
C ASP A 52 -2.86 2.95 20.19
N HIS A 53 -3.94 3.50 19.64
CA HIS A 53 -4.16 3.55 18.20
C HIS A 53 -3.28 4.63 17.56
N TYR A 54 -2.46 4.21 16.62
CA TYR A 54 -1.65 5.10 15.80
C TYR A 54 -2.00 4.92 14.33
N VAL A 55 -2.09 6.04 13.62
CA VAL A 55 -2.32 6.09 12.18
C VAL A 55 -1.18 6.85 11.54
N GLY A 56 -0.67 6.35 10.44
CA GLY A 56 0.47 6.99 9.81
C GLY A 56 0.95 6.27 8.56
N PHE A 57 2.18 6.57 8.18
CA PHE A 57 2.80 6.00 7.00
C PHE A 57 4.31 5.78 7.17
N LEU A 58 4.82 4.90 6.32
CA LEU A 58 6.24 4.62 6.10
C LEU A 58 6.56 4.86 4.62
N THR A 59 7.55 5.68 4.31
CA THR A 59 8.02 5.86 2.93
C THR A 59 8.91 4.71 2.51
N TYR A 60 8.93 4.40 1.21
CA TYR A 60 9.82 3.39 0.64
C TYR A 60 11.29 3.62 0.98
N ASP A 61 11.70 4.89 1.11
CA ASP A 61 13.09 5.26 1.35
C ASP A 61 13.61 4.85 2.73
N LEU A 62 12.75 4.43 3.66
CA LEU A 62 13.15 3.79 4.92
C LEU A 62 13.95 2.49 4.72
N LYS A 63 13.95 1.92 3.51
CA LYS A 63 14.86 0.84 3.14
C LYS A 63 16.33 1.17 3.44
N ASN A 64 16.69 2.46 3.38
CA ASN A 64 18.05 2.94 3.66
C ASN A 64 18.46 2.82 5.14
N GLU A 65 17.48 2.67 6.05
CA GLU A 65 17.77 2.35 7.46
C GLU A 65 17.91 0.85 7.72
N LEU A 66 17.41 0.03 6.80
CA LEU A 66 17.39 -1.43 6.93
C LEU A 66 18.57 -2.09 6.22
N GLU A 67 18.98 -1.50 5.12
CA GLU A 67 20.03 -2.02 4.25
C GLU A 67 21.07 -0.94 3.99
N ALA A 68 22.28 -1.33 3.61
CA ALA A 68 23.36 -0.39 3.27
C ALA A 68 23.12 0.29 1.90
N LEU A 69 21.99 1.00 1.80
CA LEU A 69 21.55 1.71 0.60
C LEU A 69 21.51 3.21 0.86
N HIS A 70 21.75 3.99 -0.17
CA HIS A 70 21.66 5.45 -0.13
C HIS A 70 21.00 5.96 -1.41
N SER A 71 20.07 6.89 -1.25
CA SER A 71 19.45 7.57 -2.39
C SER A 71 19.93 9.01 -2.49
N ALA A 72 20.55 9.33 -3.63
CA ALA A 72 20.90 10.71 -4.00
C ALA A 72 19.84 11.35 -4.93
N HIS A 73 18.74 10.66 -5.21
CA HIS A 73 17.69 11.12 -6.10
C HIS A 73 16.87 12.25 -5.49
N ALA A 74 16.34 13.11 -6.34
CA ALA A 74 15.44 14.18 -5.91
C ALA A 74 14.13 13.61 -5.37
N ASP A 75 13.64 14.21 -4.30
CA ASP A 75 12.29 14.00 -3.78
C ASP A 75 11.44 15.22 -4.17
N GLY A 76 10.50 15.01 -5.09
CA GLY A 76 9.63 16.08 -5.59
C GLY A 76 8.47 16.45 -4.65
N ILE A 77 8.17 15.61 -3.65
CA ILE A 77 7.03 15.78 -2.72
C ILE A 77 7.50 16.15 -1.31
N GLY A 78 8.54 15.48 -0.81
CA GLY A 78 9.18 15.78 0.48
C GLY A 78 8.35 15.35 1.68
N PHE A 79 7.73 14.18 1.66
CA PHE A 79 7.18 13.57 2.87
C PHE A 79 8.31 13.25 3.86
N ALA A 80 8.01 13.36 5.17
CA ALA A 80 8.91 12.80 6.16
C ALA A 80 9.13 11.31 5.92
N PRO A 81 10.29 10.73 6.28
CA PRO A 81 10.54 9.29 6.10
C PRO A 81 9.45 8.42 6.72
N MET A 82 8.94 8.86 7.88
CA MET A 82 7.84 8.24 8.61
C MET A 82 7.01 9.34 9.28
N LEU A 83 5.70 9.11 9.40
CA LEU A 83 4.84 9.95 10.22
C LEU A 83 3.75 9.09 10.83
N PHE A 84 3.59 9.19 12.16
CA PHE A 84 2.46 8.61 12.89
C PHE A 84 1.81 9.65 13.78
N PHE A 85 0.53 9.52 14.03
CA PHE A 85 -0.19 10.34 15.01
C PHE A 85 -1.22 9.49 15.75
N ARG A 86 -1.49 9.87 16.98
CA ARG A 86 -2.61 9.36 17.77
C ARG A 86 -3.86 10.14 17.36
N PRO A 87 -4.92 9.50 16.84
CA PRO A 87 -6.15 10.20 16.49
C PRO A 87 -6.80 10.81 17.74
N GLN A 88 -7.28 12.05 17.62
CA GLN A 88 -8.17 12.67 18.60
C GLN A 88 -9.64 12.38 18.28
N LEU A 89 -9.94 12.12 17.02
CA LEU A 89 -11.21 11.59 16.55
C LEU A 89 -10.96 10.37 15.69
N LEU A 90 -11.61 9.26 16.03
CA LEU A 90 -11.56 8.03 15.26
C LEU A 90 -12.99 7.52 15.07
N ILE A 91 -13.41 7.46 13.81
CA ILE A 91 -14.73 6.99 13.40
C ILE A 91 -14.54 5.85 12.41
N SER A 92 -15.23 4.75 12.66
CA SER A 92 -15.33 3.62 11.72
C SER A 92 -16.77 3.47 11.24
N CYS A 93 -16.92 2.92 10.04
CA CYS A 93 -18.20 2.46 9.53
C CYS A 93 -18.12 0.97 9.24
N HIS A 94 -18.99 0.21 9.86
CA HIS A 94 -19.10 -1.22 9.64
C HIS A 94 -20.56 -1.55 9.34
N GLU A 95 -20.84 -2.23 8.23
CA GLU A 95 -22.20 -2.63 7.80
C GLU A 95 -23.24 -1.47 7.81
N GLY A 96 -22.78 -0.26 7.55
CA GLY A 96 -23.63 0.93 7.54
C GLY A 96 -23.82 1.61 8.91
N GLU A 97 -23.30 1.03 9.98
CA GLU A 97 -23.29 1.62 11.30
C GLU A 97 -22.01 2.44 11.54
N LEU A 98 -22.18 3.63 12.13
CA LEU A 98 -21.07 4.49 12.54
C LEU A 98 -20.69 4.16 13.97
N ILE A 99 -19.41 3.84 14.17
CA ILE A 99 -18.82 3.58 15.47
C ILE A 99 -17.84 4.72 15.79
N LEU A 100 -18.10 5.42 16.87
CA LEU A 100 -17.23 6.45 17.40
C LEU A 100 -16.24 5.80 18.37
N GLU A 101 -15.07 5.41 17.85
CA GLU A 101 -14.05 4.70 18.62
C GLU A 101 -13.27 5.63 19.56
N ARG A 102 -13.14 6.92 19.18
CA ARG A 102 -12.51 7.96 19.98
C ARG A 102 -13.13 9.32 19.67
N ASP A 103 -13.35 10.12 20.71
CA ASP A 103 -13.93 11.46 20.61
C ASP A 103 -13.29 12.44 21.62
N GLU A 104 -12.13 12.94 21.30
CA GLU A 104 -11.50 14.04 22.05
C GLU A 104 -11.82 15.41 21.43
N LEU A 105 -12.50 15.43 20.27
CA LEU A 105 -12.87 16.64 19.53
C LEU A 105 -14.34 17.04 19.70
N SER A 106 -15.10 16.33 20.54
CA SER A 106 -16.54 16.54 20.73
C SER A 106 -17.33 16.43 19.42
N PHE A 107 -17.34 15.22 18.84
CA PHE A 107 -18.01 14.93 17.55
C PHE A 107 -19.46 15.43 17.52
N ALA A 108 -20.19 15.31 18.63
CA ALA A 108 -21.55 15.83 18.74
C ALA A 108 -21.65 17.35 18.49
N ALA A 109 -20.63 18.12 18.84
CA ALA A 109 -20.59 19.56 18.61
C ALA A 109 -20.28 19.91 17.14
N ILE A 110 -19.51 19.10 16.44
CA ILE A 110 -19.15 19.33 15.03
C ILE A 110 -20.14 18.69 14.06
N LEU A 111 -20.91 17.70 14.49
CA LEU A 111 -21.86 16.96 13.65
C LEU A 111 -22.89 17.87 12.91
N PRO A 112 -23.50 18.89 13.55
CA PRO A 112 -24.41 19.80 12.85
C PRO A 112 -23.73 20.51 11.67
N SER A 113 -22.47 20.92 11.83
CA SER A 113 -21.69 21.56 10.76
C SER A 113 -21.36 20.60 9.64
N ILE A 114 -21.07 19.33 9.96
CA ILE A 114 -20.85 18.28 8.97
C ILE A 114 -22.13 18.03 8.16
N LEU A 115 -23.29 17.92 8.83
CA LEU A 115 -24.58 17.68 8.18
C LEU A 115 -25.05 18.88 7.33
N ALA A 116 -24.71 20.09 7.75
CA ALA A 116 -25.01 21.31 7.00
C ALA A 116 -24.04 21.58 5.85
N ALA A 117 -22.88 20.90 5.82
CA ALA A 117 -21.91 21.07 4.76
C ALA A 117 -22.50 20.65 3.41
N PRO A 118 -22.43 21.50 2.37
CA PRO A 118 -22.96 21.13 1.07
C PRO A 118 -22.22 19.89 0.57
N LEU A 119 -22.99 18.92 0.08
CA LEU A 119 -22.42 17.82 -0.68
C LEU A 119 -21.88 18.42 -1.99
N THR A 120 -20.65 18.88 -1.98
CA THR A 120 -20.00 19.39 -3.18
C THR A 120 -20.02 18.30 -4.25
N GLU A 121 -20.72 18.58 -5.35
CA GLU A 121 -20.56 17.76 -6.55
C GLU A 121 -19.09 17.74 -6.93
N ALA A 122 -18.63 16.60 -7.44
CA ALA A 122 -17.24 16.47 -7.86
C ALA A 122 -16.92 17.58 -8.88
N SER A 123 -16.03 18.48 -8.50
CA SER A 123 -15.58 19.55 -9.40
C SER A 123 -15.06 18.95 -10.72
N VAL A 124 -15.26 19.65 -11.81
CA VAL A 124 -14.66 19.25 -13.09
C VAL A 124 -13.14 19.30 -12.91
N LEU A 125 -12.50 18.16 -13.10
CA LEU A 125 -11.03 18.13 -12.98
C LEU A 125 -10.41 18.97 -14.10
N PRO A 126 -9.45 19.83 -13.78
CA PRO A 126 -8.74 20.59 -14.79
C PRO A 126 -7.97 19.62 -15.70
N GLN A 127 -7.79 20.00 -16.94
CA GLN A 127 -6.94 19.26 -17.87
C GLN A 127 -5.47 19.49 -17.48
N LEU A 128 -4.85 18.47 -16.88
CA LEU A 128 -3.48 18.53 -16.43
C LEU A 128 -2.51 18.13 -17.54
N GLN A 129 -1.42 18.88 -17.67
CA GLN A 129 -0.31 18.52 -18.54
C GLN A 129 0.74 17.75 -17.75
N PHE A 130 0.69 16.43 -17.85
CA PHE A 130 1.67 15.57 -17.22
C PHE A 130 2.99 15.57 -17.99
N ARG A 131 4.07 15.64 -17.24
CA ARG A 131 5.44 15.47 -17.73
C ARG A 131 6.04 14.22 -17.11
N ARG A 132 6.71 13.44 -17.93
CA ARG A 132 7.47 12.27 -17.49
C ARG A 132 8.87 12.71 -17.05
N GLN A 133 9.34 12.17 -15.93
CA GLN A 133 10.71 12.35 -15.47
C GLN A 133 11.71 11.70 -16.43
N VAL A 134 11.31 10.65 -17.10
CA VAL A 134 12.17 9.83 -17.97
C VAL A 134 11.63 9.84 -19.39
N SER A 135 12.50 10.11 -20.38
CA SER A 135 12.16 10.02 -21.80
C SER A 135 11.97 8.56 -22.25
N ASP A 136 11.20 8.34 -23.33
CA ASP A 136 10.98 7.00 -23.89
C ASP A 136 12.29 6.28 -24.18
N ALA A 137 13.27 6.97 -24.77
CA ALA A 137 14.57 6.39 -25.06
C ALA A 137 15.36 5.99 -23.80
N LYS A 138 15.26 6.77 -22.73
CA LYS A 138 15.86 6.39 -21.43
C LYS A 138 15.12 5.21 -20.82
N TYR A 139 13.78 5.21 -20.85
CA TYR A 139 12.96 4.11 -20.34
C TYR A 139 13.35 2.78 -21.03
N LEU A 140 13.39 2.75 -22.35
CA LEU A 140 13.75 1.53 -23.10
C LEU A 140 15.15 1.04 -22.76
N ARG A 141 16.15 1.92 -22.71
CA ARG A 141 17.51 1.54 -22.31
C ARG A 141 17.57 0.99 -20.88
N THR A 142 16.77 1.57 -19.97
CA THR A 142 16.70 1.08 -18.58
C THR A 142 16.07 -0.32 -18.52
N VAL A 143 15.00 -0.54 -19.27
CA VAL A 143 14.37 -1.87 -19.36
C VAL A 143 15.34 -2.89 -19.97
N ASP A 144 16.10 -2.53 -20.99
CA ASP A 144 17.13 -3.42 -21.58
C ASP A 144 18.24 -3.76 -20.56
N ALA A 145 18.70 -2.79 -19.79
CA ALA A 145 19.66 -3.03 -18.70
C ALA A 145 19.08 -3.98 -17.62
N ILE A 146 17.82 -3.81 -17.23
CA ILE A 146 17.16 -4.73 -16.29
C ILE A 146 17.06 -6.13 -16.87
N ARG A 147 16.68 -6.27 -18.15
CA ARG A 147 16.64 -7.56 -18.84
C ARG A 147 18.00 -8.25 -18.87
N GLN A 148 19.08 -7.47 -19.02
CA GLN A 148 20.43 -8.01 -18.93
C GLN A 148 20.71 -8.56 -17.54
N HIS A 149 20.39 -7.84 -16.47
CA HIS A 149 20.52 -8.33 -15.09
C HIS A 149 19.74 -9.63 -14.85
N ILE A 150 18.54 -9.75 -15.43
CA ILE A 150 17.75 -11.00 -15.36
C ILE A 150 18.43 -12.12 -16.13
N THR A 151 18.94 -11.86 -17.34
CA THR A 151 19.62 -12.85 -18.17
C THR A 151 20.93 -13.36 -17.51
N GLU A 152 21.65 -12.47 -16.83
CA GLU A 152 22.86 -12.78 -16.08
C GLU A 152 22.56 -13.50 -14.75
N GLY A 153 21.30 -13.65 -14.38
CA GLY A 153 20.86 -14.28 -13.12
C GLY A 153 21.10 -13.42 -11.87
N THR A 154 21.34 -12.13 -12.02
CA THR A 154 21.54 -11.19 -10.90
C THR A 154 20.26 -10.98 -10.13
N VAL A 155 19.13 -10.90 -10.82
CA VAL A 155 17.76 -10.85 -10.26
C VAL A 155 16.83 -11.70 -11.12
N TYR A 156 15.73 -12.18 -10.54
CA TYR A 156 14.69 -12.93 -11.26
C TYR A 156 13.61 -12.00 -11.80
N GLU A 157 13.24 -11.01 -11.00
CA GLU A 157 12.30 -9.93 -11.37
C GLU A 157 12.69 -8.63 -10.67
N LEU A 158 12.20 -7.51 -11.23
CA LEU A 158 12.41 -6.18 -10.67
C LEU A 158 11.27 -5.26 -11.08
N ASN A 159 10.70 -4.52 -10.12
CA ASN A 159 9.72 -3.48 -10.37
C ASN A 159 10.41 -2.13 -10.59
N TYR A 160 10.43 -1.68 -11.83
CA TYR A 160 10.97 -0.37 -12.22
C TYR A 160 9.85 0.67 -12.22
N CYS A 161 10.05 1.75 -11.50
CA CYS A 161 9.08 2.84 -11.37
C CYS A 161 9.54 4.10 -12.09
N MET A 162 8.56 4.84 -12.61
CA MET A 162 8.78 6.09 -13.32
C MET A 162 7.78 7.15 -12.83
N GLU A 163 8.29 8.33 -12.49
CA GLU A 163 7.47 9.44 -12.03
C GLU A 163 6.83 10.23 -13.18
N TRP A 164 5.58 10.61 -12.96
CA TRP A 164 4.87 11.60 -13.76
C TRP A 164 4.45 12.74 -12.84
N HIS A 165 4.63 13.97 -13.26
CA HIS A 165 4.25 15.15 -12.47
C HIS A 165 3.53 16.19 -13.34
N ALA A 166 2.69 17.00 -12.69
CA ALA A 166 1.99 18.12 -13.28
C ALA A 166 1.85 19.25 -12.26
N LYS A 167 1.77 20.50 -12.73
CA LYS A 167 1.35 21.63 -11.91
C LYS A 167 -0.18 21.70 -11.91
N ALA A 168 -0.78 21.75 -10.72
CA ALA A 168 -2.23 21.73 -10.55
C ALA A 168 -2.66 22.66 -9.39
N PRO A 169 -2.48 23.98 -9.49
CA PRO A 169 -2.68 24.91 -8.37
C PRO A 169 -4.13 24.98 -7.87
N GLU A 170 -5.10 24.63 -8.72
CA GLU A 170 -6.55 24.70 -8.40
C GLU A 170 -7.20 23.32 -8.27
N LEU A 171 -6.38 22.27 -8.08
CA LEU A 171 -6.90 20.91 -7.98
C LEU A 171 -7.58 20.69 -6.62
N ASP A 172 -8.88 20.41 -6.63
CA ASP A 172 -9.60 19.92 -5.46
C ASP A 172 -9.22 18.45 -5.22
N LEU A 173 -8.34 18.25 -4.22
CA LEU A 173 -7.76 16.95 -3.92
C LEU A 173 -8.79 15.98 -3.32
N LEU A 174 -9.76 16.47 -2.55
CA LEU A 174 -10.81 15.61 -1.99
C LEU A 174 -11.74 15.12 -3.10
N SER A 175 -12.20 16.00 -3.99
CA SER A 175 -13.00 15.61 -5.15
C SER A 175 -12.23 14.69 -6.09
N THR A 176 -10.93 14.92 -6.26
CA THR A 176 -10.03 14.03 -7.02
C THR A 176 -9.98 12.64 -6.41
N TYR A 177 -9.79 12.54 -5.09
CA TYR A 177 -9.81 11.27 -4.37
C TYR A 177 -11.17 10.55 -4.51
N ARG A 178 -12.27 11.28 -4.30
CA ARG A 178 -13.63 10.70 -4.45
C ARG A 178 -13.83 10.10 -5.84
N ARG A 179 -13.35 10.77 -6.88
CA ARG A 179 -13.42 10.30 -8.26
C ARG A 179 -12.50 9.08 -8.49
N LEU A 180 -11.26 9.12 -7.99
CA LEU A 180 -10.35 7.98 -8.01
C LEU A 180 -11.00 6.77 -7.34
N ASN A 181 -11.48 6.93 -6.12
CA ASN A 181 -12.10 5.87 -5.34
C ASN A 181 -13.38 5.32 -6.01
N LYS A 182 -14.22 6.20 -6.58
CA LYS A 182 -15.42 5.79 -7.33
C LYS A 182 -15.08 4.92 -8.54
N ASN A 183 -14.01 5.24 -9.25
CA ASN A 183 -13.62 4.56 -10.47
C ASN A 183 -12.92 3.21 -10.20
N THR A 184 -12.04 3.18 -9.20
CA THR A 184 -11.20 2.00 -8.92
C THR A 184 -11.86 1.01 -7.98
N LYS A 185 -12.54 1.51 -6.92
CA LYS A 185 -13.09 0.67 -5.86
C LYS A 185 -12.05 -0.29 -5.28
N ALA A 186 -10.82 0.20 -5.11
CA ALA A 186 -9.74 -0.59 -4.57
C ALA A 186 -9.94 -0.87 -3.07
N PRO A 187 -9.55 -2.06 -2.57
CA PRO A 187 -9.82 -2.48 -1.20
C PRO A 187 -9.01 -1.73 -0.13
N PHE A 188 -7.94 -1.05 -0.51
CA PHE A 188 -7.08 -0.26 0.39
C PHE A 188 -6.93 1.17 -0.14
N SER A 189 -8.07 1.82 -0.38
CA SER A 189 -8.07 3.23 -0.78
C SER A 189 -7.79 4.14 0.41
N VAL A 190 -6.91 5.13 0.20
CA VAL A 190 -6.50 6.07 1.25
C VAL A 190 -6.54 7.50 0.72
N TYR A 191 -7.14 8.39 1.50
CA TYR A 191 -6.93 9.82 1.43
C TYR A 191 -6.16 10.24 2.69
N LEU A 192 -4.98 10.83 2.51
CA LEU A 192 -4.18 11.33 3.62
C LEU A 192 -3.84 12.79 3.37
N LYS A 193 -4.01 13.60 4.42
CA LYS A 193 -3.54 14.97 4.49
C LYS A 193 -2.61 15.12 5.69
N ALA A 194 -1.35 15.40 5.41
CA ALA A 194 -0.31 15.70 6.40
C ALA A 194 0.21 17.10 6.13
N GLN A 195 -0.26 18.08 6.91
CA GLN A 195 0.03 19.50 6.71
C GLN A 195 -0.38 19.97 5.30
N ASP A 196 0.58 20.33 4.45
CA ASP A 196 0.43 20.80 3.07
C ASP A 196 0.60 19.67 2.03
N ARG A 197 0.87 18.45 2.46
CA ARG A 197 1.08 17.28 1.61
C ARG A 197 -0.10 16.34 1.66
N TYR A 198 -0.36 15.72 0.52
CA TYR A 198 -1.50 14.82 0.34
C TYR A 198 -1.09 13.53 -0.36
N LEU A 199 -1.73 12.44 0.05
CA LEU A 199 -1.70 11.16 -0.65
C LEU A 199 -3.13 10.78 -1.04
N LEU A 200 -3.33 10.47 -2.31
CA LEU A 200 -4.55 9.89 -2.86
C LEU A 200 -4.17 8.54 -3.45
N SER A 201 -4.56 7.48 -2.77
CA SER A 201 -4.17 6.12 -3.16
C SER A 201 -5.39 5.23 -3.39
N ALA A 202 -5.27 4.32 -4.35
CA ALA A 202 -6.20 3.25 -4.63
C ALA A 202 -5.44 1.93 -4.70
N SER A 203 -4.85 1.53 -3.57
CA SER A 203 -4.03 0.33 -3.49
C SER A 203 -4.90 -0.93 -3.55
N PRO A 204 -4.56 -1.92 -4.36
CA PRO A 204 -5.21 -3.23 -4.37
C PRO A 204 -4.64 -4.18 -3.33
N GLU A 205 -3.45 -3.93 -2.79
CA GLU A 205 -2.64 -4.93 -2.11
C GLU A 205 -2.43 -4.61 -0.63
N ARG A 206 -2.53 -5.66 0.18
CA ARG A 206 -2.24 -5.64 1.60
C ARG A 206 -0.76 -5.96 1.83
N PHE A 207 -0.05 -5.04 2.49
CA PHE A 207 1.31 -5.30 2.93
C PHE A 207 1.33 -6.32 4.07
N LEU A 208 0.87 -5.94 5.26
CA LEU A 208 0.80 -6.78 6.44
C LEU A 208 -0.49 -6.56 7.23
N ARG A 209 -0.98 -7.61 7.88
CA ARG A 209 -1.98 -7.55 8.94
C ARG A 209 -1.50 -8.38 10.12
N LYS A 210 -1.61 -7.82 11.32
CA LYS A 210 -1.41 -8.55 12.57
C LYS A 210 -2.73 -8.62 13.33
N THR A 211 -3.12 -9.82 13.74
CA THR A 211 -4.30 -10.05 14.58
C THR A 211 -3.92 -11.03 15.68
N GLY A 212 -3.91 -10.58 16.95
CA GLY A 212 -3.28 -11.36 18.01
C GLY A 212 -1.82 -11.64 17.69
N GLN A 213 -1.42 -12.89 17.58
CA GLN A 213 -0.08 -13.31 17.18
C GLN A 213 0.00 -13.76 15.70
N GLU A 214 -1.10 -13.75 14.96
CA GLU A 214 -1.08 -14.07 13.54
C GLU A 214 -0.61 -12.86 12.71
N LEU A 215 0.42 -13.09 11.90
CA LEU A 215 0.81 -12.20 10.80
C LEU A 215 0.27 -12.74 9.48
N LEU A 216 -0.17 -11.84 8.62
CA LEU A 216 -0.71 -12.19 7.31
C LEU A 216 -0.26 -11.15 6.26
N SER A 217 0.16 -11.65 5.09
CA SER A 217 0.43 -10.86 3.89
C SER A 217 -0.28 -11.48 2.68
N GLN A 218 -0.69 -10.63 1.73
CA GLN A 218 -1.49 -11.08 0.57
C GLN A 218 -0.91 -10.51 -0.73
N PRO A 219 0.24 -11.04 -1.17
CA PRO A 219 0.87 -10.58 -2.40
C PRO A 219 -0.01 -10.87 -3.62
N ILE A 220 0.03 -9.92 -4.56
CA ILE A 220 -0.68 -9.98 -5.83
C ILE A 220 0.33 -10.04 -6.96
N LYS A 221 0.21 -11.02 -7.83
CA LYS A 221 0.83 -11.05 -9.15
C LYS A 221 -0.18 -11.66 -10.12
N GLY A 222 -0.31 -11.06 -11.28
CA GLY A 222 -1.32 -11.43 -12.26
C GLY A 222 -2.61 -10.64 -12.12
N THR A 223 -2.90 -9.87 -13.17
CA THR A 223 -4.11 -9.03 -13.26
C THR A 223 -4.64 -9.05 -14.68
N ILE A 224 -5.95 -9.24 -14.84
CA ILE A 224 -6.62 -9.13 -16.13
C ILE A 224 -7.90 -8.29 -15.99
N GLY A 225 -8.17 -7.42 -16.97
CA GLY A 225 -9.38 -6.60 -16.99
C GLY A 225 -10.65 -7.45 -17.09
N ARG A 226 -11.74 -6.98 -16.48
CA ARG A 226 -13.09 -7.57 -16.61
C ARG A 226 -13.59 -7.48 -18.04
N ALA A 227 -14.50 -8.37 -18.41
CA ALA A 227 -15.26 -8.29 -19.65
C ALA A 227 -16.72 -7.92 -19.37
N GLU A 228 -17.39 -7.30 -20.35
CA GLU A 228 -18.79 -6.89 -20.21
C GLU A 228 -19.75 -8.09 -20.20
N LEU A 229 -19.47 -9.10 -21.03
CA LEU A 229 -20.29 -10.31 -21.11
C LEU A 229 -19.83 -11.34 -20.06
N PRO A 230 -20.74 -11.89 -19.24
CA PRO A 230 -20.39 -12.84 -18.18
C PRO A 230 -19.62 -14.07 -18.66
N ALA A 231 -19.92 -14.58 -19.86
CA ALA A 231 -19.22 -15.72 -20.44
C ALA A 231 -17.76 -15.42 -20.77
N ASP A 232 -17.49 -14.23 -21.29
CA ASP A 232 -16.12 -13.79 -21.62
C ASP A 232 -15.36 -13.39 -20.37
N ASP A 233 -16.04 -12.82 -19.38
CA ASP A 233 -15.47 -12.50 -18.07
C ASP A 233 -14.98 -13.77 -17.35
N LYS A 234 -15.78 -14.84 -17.38
CA LYS A 234 -15.37 -16.16 -16.87
C LYS A 234 -14.17 -16.74 -17.63
N LYS A 235 -14.10 -16.56 -18.96
CA LYS A 235 -12.93 -16.99 -19.75
C LYS A 235 -11.67 -16.23 -19.34
N ARG A 236 -11.76 -14.89 -19.14
CA ARG A 236 -10.63 -14.09 -18.66
C ARG A 236 -10.14 -14.54 -17.30
N MET A 237 -11.06 -14.82 -16.37
CA MET A 237 -10.71 -15.37 -15.06
C MET A 237 -9.97 -16.71 -15.18
N GLN A 238 -10.45 -17.62 -16.06
CA GLN A 238 -9.79 -18.90 -16.32
C GLN A 238 -8.44 -18.73 -17.00
N GLN A 239 -8.33 -17.81 -17.97
CA GLN A 239 -7.06 -17.46 -18.61
C GLN A 239 -6.03 -17.03 -17.59
N LEU A 240 -6.38 -16.11 -16.68
CA LEU A 240 -5.47 -15.68 -15.62
C LEU A 240 -5.06 -16.86 -14.72
N ALA A 241 -6.01 -17.71 -14.34
CA ALA A 241 -5.74 -18.84 -13.46
C ALA A 241 -4.78 -19.87 -14.07
N SER A 242 -4.73 -19.97 -15.40
CA SER A 242 -3.88 -20.91 -16.15
C SER A 242 -2.62 -20.28 -16.77
N ASP A 243 -2.43 -18.96 -16.62
CA ASP A 243 -1.28 -18.26 -17.21
C ASP A 243 0.02 -18.67 -16.51
N GLU A 244 0.90 -19.35 -17.24
CA GLU A 244 2.15 -19.90 -16.69
C GLU A 244 3.10 -18.80 -16.18
N LYS A 245 3.17 -17.67 -16.90
CA LYS A 245 4.02 -16.54 -16.51
C LYS A 245 3.53 -15.93 -15.20
N GLU A 246 2.24 -15.58 -15.13
CA GLU A 246 1.66 -14.96 -13.93
C GLU A 246 1.75 -15.89 -12.71
N ARG A 247 1.57 -17.19 -12.93
CA ARG A 247 1.74 -18.21 -11.88
C ARG A 247 3.19 -18.30 -11.40
N ALA A 248 4.18 -18.30 -12.31
CA ALA A 248 5.60 -18.34 -11.96
C ALA A 248 6.00 -17.09 -11.15
N GLU A 249 5.58 -15.90 -11.58
CA GLU A 249 5.80 -14.66 -10.85
C GLU A 249 5.13 -14.67 -9.46
N ASN A 250 3.92 -15.24 -9.36
CA ASN A 250 3.23 -15.35 -8.07
C ASN A 250 3.98 -16.29 -7.11
N VAL A 251 4.50 -17.43 -7.59
CA VAL A 251 5.34 -18.32 -6.76
C VAL A 251 6.55 -17.58 -6.22
N MET A 252 7.27 -16.83 -7.07
CA MET A 252 8.45 -16.08 -6.65
C MET A 252 8.15 -15.09 -5.55
N ILE A 253 7.05 -14.31 -5.70
CA ILE A 253 6.70 -13.33 -4.68
C ILE A 253 6.18 -13.98 -3.39
N VAL A 254 5.47 -15.10 -3.48
CA VAL A 254 5.05 -15.89 -2.31
C VAL A 254 6.25 -16.39 -1.53
N ASP A 255 7.28 -16.89 -2.22
CA ASP A 255 8.50 -17.38 -1.56
C ASP A 255 9.27 -16.24 -0.88
N LEU A 256 9.34 -15.07 -1.51
CA LEU A 256 9.91 -13.87 -0.92
C LEU A 256 9.14 -13.45 0.35
N VAL A 257 7.81 -13.42 0.31
CA VAL A 257 6.97 -13.08 1.47
C VAL A 257 7.09 -14.14 2.58
N ARG A 258 7.18 -15.42 2.24
CA ARG A 258 7.46 -16.48 3.22
C ARG A 258 8.80 -16.24 3.92
N ASN A 259 9.81 -15.89 3.18
CA ASN A 259 11.14 -15.54 3.74
C ASN A 259 11.01 -14.32 4.68
N ASP A 260 10.33 -13.25 4.28
CA ASP A 260 10.12 -12.06 5.10
C ASP A 260 9.41 -12.40 6.42
N LEU A 261 8.30 -13.16 6.38
CA LEU A 261 7.57 -13.55 7.58
C LEU A 261 8.37 -14.51 8.47
N SER A 262 9.17 -15.41 7.88
CA SER A 262 9.97 -16.37 8.64
C SER A 262 10.99 -15.72 9.59
N ARG A 263 11.40 -14.48 9.31
CA ARG A 263 12.31 -13.69 10.16
C ARG A 263 11.68 -13.26 11.49
N SER A 264 10.35 -13.25 11.56
CA SER A 264 9.60 -12.79 12.74
C SER A 264 8.67 -13.87 13.30
N CYS A 265 8.41 -14.94 12.57
CA CYS A 265 7.47 -15.98 12.96
C CYS A 265 8.16 -17.21 13.55
N MET A 266 7.41 -17.96 14.33
CA MET A 266 7.86 -19.26 14.88
C MET A 266 8.23 -20.21 13.75
N ALA A 267 9.31 -20.96 13.94
CA ALA A 267 9.77 -21.96 12.99
C ALA A 267 8.65 -22.96 12.66
N GLY A 268 8.43 -23.21 11.38
CA GLY A 268 7.39 -24.11 10.88
C GLY A 268 5.95 -23.55 10.91
N SER A 269 5.74 -22.31 11.38
CA SER A 269 4.40 -21.71 11.43
C SER A 269 4.00 -20.95 10.15
N VAL A 270 4.98 -20.67 9.28
CA VAL A 270 4.70 -19.93 8.04
C VAL A 270 4.09 -20.89 7.01
N GLU A 271 2.86 -20.60 6.63
CA GLU A 271 2.07 -21.41 5.69
C GLU A 271 1.43 -20.55 4.59
N VAL A 272 0.99 -21.23 3.52
CA VAL A 272 0.32 -20.61 2.37
C VAL A 272 -1.05 -21.27 2.19
N PRO A 273 -2.07 -20.87 2.98
CA PRO A 273 -3.38 -21.50 2.94
C PRO A 273 -4.09 -21.31 1.58
N ASN A 274 -3.80 -20.21 0.89
CA ASN A 274 -4.34 -19.92 -0.43
C ASN A 274 -3.19 -19.56 -1.37
N LEU A 275 -2.96 -20.37 -2.38
CA LEU A 275 -1.94 -20.15 -3.39
C LEU A 275 -2.60 -19.88 -4.75
N MET A 276 -2.27 -18.73 -5.38
CA MET A 276 -2.69 -18.37 -6.74
C MET A 276 -4.21 -18.38 -6.96
N GLN A 277 -5.00 -18.00 -5.96
CA GLN A 277 -6.44 -17.90 -6.14
C GLN A 277 -6.80 -16.63 -6.92
N VAL A 278 -7.71 -16.76 -7.88
CA VAL A 278 -8.20 -15.62 -8.66
C VAL A 278 -9.45 -15.06 -8.02
N TYR A 279 -9.37 -13.78 -7.64
CA TYR A 279 -10.47 -13.03 -7.06
C TYR A 279 -10.97 -11.96 -8.03
N THR A 280 -12.28 -11.71 -7.98
CA THR A 280 -12.95 -10.77 -8.85
C THR A 280 -13.20 -9.45 -8.13
N PHE A 281 -12.57 -8.39 -8.60
CA PHE A 281 -12.84 -7.02 -8.20
C PHE A 281 -13.75 -6.33 -9.22
N ARG A 282 -14.12 -5.09 -8.95
CA ARG A 282 -15.04 -4.37 -9.84
C ARG A 282 -14.51 -4.21 -11.27
N THR A 283 -13.23 -3.92 -11.43
CA THR A 283 -12.61 -3.58 -12.71
C THR A 283 -11.67 -4.64 -13.25
N VAL A 284 -11.21 -5.55 -12.38
CA VAL A 284 -10.18 -6.55 -12.70
C VAL A 284 -10.45 -7.88 -12.00
N HIS A 285 -9.87 -8.95 -12.54
CA HIS A 285 -9.55 -10.16 -11.80
C HIS A 285 -8.08 -10.11 -11.38
N GLN A 286 -7.78 -10.53 -10.16
CA GLN A 286 -6.41 -10.57 -9.63
C GLN A 286 -6.08 -11.93 -9.03
N MET A 287 -4.86 -12.39 -9.24
CA MET A 287 -4.33 -13.60 -8.64
C MET A 287 -3.65 -13.23 -7.33
N ILE A 288 -4.22 -13.68 -6.21
CA ILE A 288 -3.79 -13.37 -4.86
C ILE A 288 -3.40 -14.65 -4.14
N SER A 289 -2.25 -14.63 -3.50
CA SER A 289 -1.86 -15.66 -2.55
C SER A 289 -1.94 -15.12 -1.13
N THR A 290 -2.21 -16.00 -0.17
CA THR A 290 -2.22 -15.65 1.26
C THR A 290 -1.08 -16.37 1.94
N VAL A 291 -0.20 -15.61 2.57
CA VAL A 291 0.88 -16.13 3.41
C VAL A 291 0.63 -15.68 4.84
N LYS A 292 0.66 -16.60 5.80
CA LYS A 292 0.49 -16.27 7.20
C LYS A 292 1.47 -17.04 8.08
N GLY A 293 1.68 -16.54 9.30
CA GLY A 293 2.55 -17.18 10.29
C GLY A 293 2.26 -16.69 11.70
N GLN A 294 2.74 -17.41 12.69
CA GLN A 294 2.61 -17.04 14.11
C GLN A 294 3.85 -16.27 14.55
N LEU A 295 3.64 -15.02 14.92
CA LEU A 295 4.69 -14.14 15.43
C LEU A 295 5.35 -14.75 16.67
N LEU A 296 6.67 -14.65 16.77
CA LEU A 296 7.40 -15.02 17.96
C LEU A 296 6.92 -14.17 19.17
N PRO A 297 6.83 -14.75 20.36
CA PRO A 297 6.32 -14.05 21.56
C PRO A 297 7.11 -12.80 21.95
N ASP A 298 8.40 -12.76 21.62
CA ASP A 298 9.34 -11.67 21.88
C ASP A 298 9.43 -10.65 20.74
N GLN A 299 8.71 -10.87 19.65
CA GLN A 299 8.71 -9.99 18.49
C GLN A 299 7.50 -9.04 18.52
N SER A 300 7.76 -7.76 18.28
CA SER A 300 6.72 -6.75 18.17
C SER A 300 6.13 -6.65 16.73
N ALA A 301 5.01 -5.94 16.60
CA ALA A 301 4.47 -5.59 15.29
C ALA A 301 5.44 -4.72 14.47
N VAL A 302 6.16 -3.81 15.13
CA VAL A 302 7.13 -2.92 14.46
C VAL A 302 8.32 -3.70 13.94
N GLN A 303 8.81 -4.68 14.70
CA GLN A 303 9.88 -5.56 14.23
C GLN A 303 9.43 -6.44 13.05
N ALA A 304 8.18 -6.94 13.07
CA ALA A 304 7.63 -7.66 11.93
C ALA A 304 7.55 -6.79 10.67
N ILE A 305 7.13 -5.54 10.80
CA ILE A 305 7.15 -4.56 9.71
C ILE A 305 8.59 -4.36 9.22
N ARG A 306 9.54 -4.10 10.13
CA ARG A 306 10.97 -3.88 9.82
C ARG A 306 11.57 -5.03 9.01
N HIS A 307 11.28 -6.27 9.38
CA HIS A 307 11.80 -7.46 8.69
C HIS A 307 11.18 -7.71 7.32
N ALA A 308 9.94 -7.28 7.09
CA ALA A 308 9.23 -7.45 5.83
C ALA A 308 9.37 -6.24 4.88
N PHE A 309 9.76 -5.07 5.40
CA PHE A 309 9.83 -3.83 4.63
C PHE A 309 11.11 -3.72 3.77
N PRO A 310 11.03 -3.08 2.59
CA PRO A 310 9.80 -2.73 1.89
C PRO A 310 9.11 -3.96 1.28
N MET A 311 7.84 -3.77 0.87
CA MET A 311 7.02 -4.84 0.29
C MET A 311 7.72 -5.49 -0.92
N GLY A 312 7.77 -6.83 -0.91
CA GLY A 312 8.46 -7.62 -1.95
C GLY A 312 7.89 -7.41 -3.35
N SER A 313 6.56 -7.34 -3.48
CA SER A 313 5.85 -7.12 -4.76
C SER A 313 6.19 -5.78 -5.42
N MET A 314 6.74 -4.84 -4.67
CA MET A 314 7.16 -3.52 -5.16
C MET A 314 8.68 -3.38 -5.33
N THR A 315 9.43 -4.44 -5.06
CA THR A 315 10.90 -4.47 -5.18
C THR A 315 11.34 -5.46 -6.25
N GLY A 316 11.55 -6.71 -5.89
CA GLY A 316 11.97 -7.79 -6.77
C GLY A 316 12.63 -8.90 -5.98
N ALA A 317 13.15 -9.88 -6.70
CA ALA A 317 13.80 -11.05 -6.12
C ALA A 317 15.17 -11.32 -6.76
N PRO A 318 16.28 -11.47 -5.97
CA PRO A 318 16.39 -11.28 -4.51
C PRO A 318 16.21 -9.81 -4.09
N LYS A 319 15.53 -9.56 -2.94
CA LYS A 319 15.04 -8.22 -2.54
C LYS A 319 16.14 -7.16 -2.48
N ILE A 320 17.24 -7.42 -1.76
CA ILE A 320 18.31 -6.43 -1.55
C ILE A 320 18.96 -6.10 -2.90
N LYS A 321 19.27 -7.11 -3.70
CA LYS A 321 19.89 -6.89 -5.03
C LYS A 321 18.96 -6.13 -5.98
N ALA A 322 17.68 -6.43 -5.95
CA ALA A 322 16.69 -5.66 -6.71
C ALA A 322 16.65 -4.18 -6.27
N MET A 323 16.69 -3.90 -4.97
CA MET A 323 16.73 -2.53 -4.46
C MET A 323 18.01 -1.77 -4.86
N GLU A 324 19.17 -2.42 -4.88
CA GLU A 324 20.42 -1.83 -5.39
C GLU A 324 20.29 -1.39 -6.87
N ILE A 325 19.73 -2.27 -7.70
CA ILE A 325 19.54 -2.01 -9.13
C ILE A 325 18.48 -0.93 -9.34
N ILE A 326 17.37 -0.96 -8.59
CA ILE A 326 16.34 0.09 -8.59
C ILE A 326 16.96 1.44 -8.29
N GLU A 327 17.76 1.52 -7.22
CA GLU A 327 18.43 2.77 -6.82
C GLU A 327 19.38 3.29 -7.91
N ALA A 328 20.09 2.42 -8.61
CA ALA A 328 20.98 2.81 -9.70
C ALA A 328 20.25 3.28 -10.97
N LEU A 329 19.04 2.78 -11.23
CA LEU A 329 18.34 2.96 -12.50
C LEU A 329 17.18 3.95 -12.47
N GLU A 330 16.52 4.11 -11.32
CA GLU A 330 15.45 5.11 -11.16
C GLU A 330 16.01 6.53 -11.15
N SER A 331 15.16 7.53 -11.26
CA SER A 331 15.57 8.93 -11.41
C SER A 331 15.01 9.85 -10.33
N SER A 332 14.14 9.32 -9.47
CA SER A 332 13.52 10.04 -8.34
C SER A 332 13.37 9.11 -7.15
N LYS A 333 13.28 9.68 -5.96
CA LYS A 333 12.85 8.93 -4.78
C LYS A 333 11.40 8.51 -4.94
N ARG A 334 11.06 7.32 -4.45
CA ARG A 334 9.68 6.84 -4.48
C ARG A 334 8.80 7.51 -3.42
N GLY A 335 9.37 7.92 -2.29
CA GLY A 335 8.61 8.50 -1.20
C GLY A 335 7.52 7.54 -0.68
N LEU A 336 6.26 8.01 -0.64
CA LEU A 336 5.13 7.16 -0.25
C LEU A 336 4.71 6.14 -1.31
N TYR A 337 5.09 6.31 -2.57
CA TYR A 337 4.86 5.28 -3.58
C TYR A 337 5.71 4.04 -3.24
N SER A 338 5.10 2.88 -3.18
CA SER A 338 5.72 1.63 -2.69
C SER A 338 6.06 1.63 -1.18
N GLY A 339 5.58 2.63 -0.43
CA GLY A 339 5.58 2.66 1.02
C GLY A 339 4.37 1.92 1.61
N ALA A 340 4.03 2.24 2.86
CA ALA A 340 2.87 1.68 3.55
C ALA A 340 2.10 2.76 4.34
N VAL A 341 0.78 2.60 4.46
CA VAL A 341 -0.09 3.46 5.27
C VAL A 341 -0.87 2.56 6.23
#